data_511a95fc32d899eac7f3948844e82caa
#
_entry.id   511a95fc32d899eac7f3948844e82caa
#
_cell.length_a   1.000
_cell.length_b   1.000
_cell.length_c   1.000
_cell.angle_alpha   90.00
_cell.angle_beta   90.00
_cell.angle_gamma   90.00
#
_symmetry.space_group_name_H-M   'P 1'
#
loop_
_entity.id
_entity.type
_entity.pdbx_description
1 polymer ?
#
loop_
_entity_poly.entity_id
_entity_poly.type
_entity_poly.pdbx_seq_one_letter_code
_entity_poly.pdbx_strand_id
1 'polypeptide(L)'
;MAIVEDQLPPGEDPALLHEEVHDPRRRDFINIAAVSFAGVGAIAIVLPLVNQMNPSADVLAQASTEIDISKIAPGQAIKSSFRKQPLFVRNLTPAEIAAADAVSLNELRDPQSLEERTKAGKKNWLITLGVCTHLGCVPLGAGEGENKGPFGGYFCPCHGSAYDTAGRIRQGPAPSNLHVPEYTFNSDTVVTVG
;
A
#
# COMPACT_ATOMS: atom_id res chain seq x y z
N MET A 1 54.51 45.13 -10.95
CA MET A 1 53.72 44.31 -10.02
C MET A 1 54.02 44.83 -8.63
N ALA A 2 53.20 45.79 -8.17
CA ALA A 2 53.41 46.56 -6.93
C ALA A 2 52.85 45.77 -5.75
N ILE A 3 53.66 45.47 -4.76
CA ILE A 3 53.32 44.90 -3.47
C ILE A 3 52.63 46.03 -2.67
N VAL A 4 51.36 45.87 -2.37
CA VAL A 4 50.65 46.75 -1.44
C VAL A 4 51.08 46.35 -0.05
N GLU A 5 51.97 47.11 0.55
CA GLU A 5 52.23 47.05 1.99
C GLU A 5 50.98 47.53 2.72
N ASP A 6 50.34 46.58 3.40
CA ASP A 6 49.23 46.84 4.32
C ASP A 6 49.79 47.62 5.52
N GLN A 7 49.51 48.93 5.55
CA GLN A 7 49.89 49.80 6.66
C GLN A 7 48.94 49.59 7.81
N LEU A 8 49.38 48.91 8.84
CA LEU A 8 48.69 48.86 10.16
C LEU A 8 48.57 50.32 10.70
N PRO A 9 47.43 50.67 11.28
CA PRO A 9 47.24 51.98 11.94
C PRO A 9 48.22 52.13 13.10
N PRO A 10 48.79 53.34 13.32
CA PRO A 10 49.80 53.60 14.34
C PRO A 10 49.17 53.50 15.74
N GLY A 11 49.59 52.45 16.51
CA GLY A 11 49.19 52.30 17.88
C GLY A 11 48.75 50.90 18.33
N GLU A 12 48.63 49.95 17.39
CA GLU A 12 48.36 48.56 17.79
C GLU A 12 49.65 47.76 17.93
N ASP A 13 49.87 47.31 19.18
CA ASP A 13 50.99 46.46 19.50
C ASP A 13 50.81 45.10 18.80
N PRO A 14 51.80 44.65 17.97
CA PRO A 14 51.71 43.32 17.34
C PRO A 14 51.60 42.15 18.34
N ALA A 15 51.87 42.39 19.62
CA ALA A 15 51.69 41.41 20.70
C ALA A 15 50.20 41.14 21.05
N LEU A 16 49.26 42.01 20.59
CA LEU A 16 47.84 41.87 20.88
C LEU A 16 47.11 41.00 19.82
N LEU A 17 47.78 40.63 18.75
CA LEU A 17 47.24 39.70 17.71
C LEU A 17 47.54 38.22 18.05
N HIS A 18 47.87 37.93 19.31
CA HIS A 18 47.79 36.55 19.75
C HIS A 18 46.32 36.15 19.77
N GLU A 19 45.89 35.51 18.69
CA GLU A 19 44.73 34.66 18.66
C GLU A 19 44.72 33.86 19.97
N GLU A 20 43.81 34.16 20.89
CA GLU A 20 43.66 33.42 22.13
C GLU A 20 43.43 31.96 21.73
N VAL A 21 44.49 31.15 21.74
CA VAL A 21 44.40 29.70 21.76
C VAL A 21 43.55 29.35 22.95
N HIS A 22 42.29 29.10 22.71
CA HIS A 22 41.29 28.82 23.74
C HIS A 22 41.69 27.50 24.41
N ASP A 23 42.47 27.64 25.51
CA ASP A 23 42.91 26.52 26.33
C ASP A 23 41.64 25.86 26.92
N PRO A 24 41.32 24.57 26.58
CA PRO A 24 40.07 23.94 27.00
C PRO A 24 40.02 23.87 28.53
N ARG A 25 39.24 24.77 29.12
CA ARG A 25 39.07 24.86 30.56
C ARG A 25 38.25 23.67 31.08
N ARG A 26 38.42 23.33 32.37
CA ARG A 26 37.61 22.29 33.04
C ARG A 26 36.08 22.48 32.80
N ARG A 27 35.62 23.73 32.70
CA ARG A 27 34.26 24.10 32.36
C ARG A 27 33.85 23.59 30.99
N ASP A 28 34.71 23.73 29.96
CA ASP A 28 34.42 23.32 28.60
C ASP A 28 34.34 21.80 28.51
N PHE A 29 35.21 21.09 29.24
CA PHE A 29 35.12 19.64 29.36
C PHE A 29 33.75 19.19 29.94
N ILE A 30 33.31 19.84 31.04
CA ILE A 30 32.02 19.53 31.68
C ILE A 30 30.86 19.83 30.72
N ASN A 31 30.92 20.94 30.01
CA ASN A 31 29.89 21.30 29.03
C ASN A 31 29.86 20.30 27.87
N ILE A 32 31.00 19.93 27.30
CA ILE A 32 31.10 18.92 26.23
C ILE A 32 30.58 17.58 26.74
N ALA A 33 30.96 17.14 27.92
CA ALA A 33 30.47 15.91 28.50
C ALA A 33 28.95 15.94 28.71
N ALA A 34 28.41 17.02 29.27
CA ALA A 34 26.95 17.17 29.48
C ALA A 34 26.18 17.16 28.19
N VAL A 35 26.61 17.88 27.14
CA VAL A 35 25.96 17.90 25.83
C VAL A 35 26.07 16.54 25.17
N SER A 36 27.20 15.85 25.27
CA SER A 36 27.38 14.51 24.73
C SER A 36 26.45 13.51 25.41
N PHE A 37 26.34 13.51 26.72
CA PHE A 37 25.40 12.66 27.45
C PHE A 37 23.94 12.99 27.10
N ALA A 38 23.60 14.28 26.99
CA ALA A 38 22.27 14.68 26.55
C ALA A 38 21.95 14.20 25.11
N GLY A 39 22.94 14.29 24.22
CA GLY A 39 22.81 13.78 22.85
C GLY A 39 22.62 12.28 22.80
N VAL A 40 23.41 11.51 23.54
CA VAL A 40 23.24 10.04 23.64
C VAL A 40 21.90 9.69 24.26
N GLY A 41 21.48 10.40 25.31
CA GLY A 41 20.17 10.21 25.93
C GLY A 41 19.02 10.50 24.98
N ALA A 42 19.11 11.57 24.21
CA ALA A 42 18.13 11.90 23.19
C ALA A 42 18.04 10.82 22.10
N ILE A 43 19.16 10.32 21.59
CA ILE A 43 19.22 9.23 20.62
C ILE A 43 18.62 7.95 21.21
N ALA A 44 18.96 7.61 22.47
CA ALA A 44 18.44 6.43 23.15
C ALA A 44 16.90 6.45 23.32
N ILE A 45 16.30 7.63 23.41
CA ILE A 45 14.83 7.80 23.45
C ILE A 45 14.23 7.80 22.04
N VAL A 46 14.83 8.55 21.11
CA VAL A 46 14.26 8.73 19.76
C VAL A 46 14.32 7.43 18.95
N LEU A 47 15.42 6.67 19.02
CA LEU A 47 15.54 5.43 18.22
C LEU A 47 14.43 4.41 18.53
N PRO A 48 14.10 4.07 19.81
CA PRO A 48 12.96 3.20 20.09
C PRO A 48 11.64 3.76 19.61
N LEU A 49 11.40 5.07 19.73
CA LEU A 49 10.17 5.70 19.24
C LEU A 49 10.03 5.58 17.73
N VAL A 50 11.10 5.81 16.98
CA VAL A 50 11.10 5.60 15.52
C VAL A 50 10.91 4.12 15.18
N ASN A 51 11.56 3.21 15.94
CA ASN A 51 11.41 1.78 15.71
C ASN A 51 9.98 1.26 15.98
N GLN A 52 9.24 1.92 16.89
CA GLN A 52 7.82 1.61 17.13
C GLN A 52 6.90 1.92 15.93
N MET A 53 7.36 2.73 14.97
CA MET A 53 6.63 2.99 13.72
C MET A 53 6.74 1.84 12.72
N ASN A 54 7.62 0.87 12.95
CA ASN A 54 7.72 -0.33 12.12
C ASN A 54 6.47 -1.20 12.29
N PRO A 55 6.05 -1.93 11.23
CA PRO A 55 4.95 -2.87 11.31
C PRO A 55 5.17 -3.89 12.44
N SER A 56 4.12 -4.16 13.22
CA SER A 56 4.16 -5.18 14.26
C SER A 56 4.24 -6.60 13.66
N ALA A 57 4.68 -7.56 14.45
CA ALA A 57 4.84 -8.96 13.99
C ALA A 57 3.52 -9.58 13.50
N ASP A 58 2.38 -9.20 14.09
CA ASP A 58 1.06 -9.64 13.66
C ASP A 58 0.63 -9.02 12.32
N VAL A 59 1.02 -7.76 12.04
CA VAL A 59 0.81 -7.14 10.73
C VAL A 59 1.66 -7.82 9.66
N LEU A 60 2.92 -8.14 9.97
CA LEU A 60 3.81 -8.88 9.06
C LEU A 60 3.30 -10.31 8.80
N ALA A 61 2.77 -11.00 9.82
CA ALA A 61 2.18 -12.32 9.68
C ALA A 61 0.91 -12.31 8.80
N GLN A 62 0.21 -11.19 8.70
CA GLN A 62 -0.96 -11.01 7.83
C GLN A 62 -0.59 -10.39 6.46
N ALA A 63 0.69 -10.25 6.16
CA ALA A 63 1.15 -9.64 4.91
C ALA A 63 0.74 -10.47 3.68
N SER A 64 0.65 -11.79 3.83
CA SER A 64 0.17 -12.71 2.78
C SER A 64 -0.85 -13.71 3.34
N THR A 65 -1.72 -14.20 2.47
CA THR A 65 -2.74 -15.20 2.82
C THR A 65 -2.77 -16.27 1.73
N GLU A 66 -2.68 -17.54 2.11
CA GLU A 66 -2.85 -18.67 1.20
C GLU A 66 -4.31 -19.12 1.17
N ILE A 67 -4.82 -19.39 -0.03
CA ILE A 67 -6.20 -19.77 -0.28
C ILE A 67 -6.23 -21.05 -1.12
N ASP A 68 -6.89 -22.08 -0.61
CA ASP A 68 -7.20 -23.30 -1.37
C ASP A 68 -8.41 -23.02 -2.28
N ILE A 69 -8.18 -23.07 -3.57
CA ILE A 69 -9.19 -22.84 -4.61
C ILE A 69 -9.72 -24.16 -5.23
N SER A 70 -9.24 -25.31 -4.77
CA SER A 70 -9.58 -26.64 -5.33
C SER A 70 -11.08 -26.97 -5.25
N LYS A 71 -11.77 -26.41 -4.25
CA LYS A 71 -13.19 -26.68 -3.99
C LYS A 71 -14.15 -25.66 -4.63
N ILE A 72 -13.64 -24.70 -5.37
CA ILE A 72 -14.46 -23.65 -6.00
C ILE A 72 -14.85 -24.09 -7.40
N ALA A 73 -16.10 -24.52 -7.57
CA ALA A 73 -16.62 -24.92 -8.87
C ALA A 73 -16.77 -23.71 -9.82
N PRO A 74 -16.76 -23.92 -11.14
CA PRO A 74 -17.05 -22.85 -12.11
C PRO A 74 -18.39 -22.16 -11.82
N GLY A 75 -18.40 -20.82 -11.81
CA GLY A 75 -19.55 -19.97 -11.46
C GLY A 75 -19.72 -19.72 -9.96
N GLN A 76 -18.93 -20.36 -9.11
CA GLN A 76 -18.91 -20.11 -7.68
C GLN A 76 -17.89 -19.05 -7.30
N ALA A 77 -18.16 -18.39 -6.19
CA ALA A 77 -17.22 -17.48 -5.52
C ALA A 77 -17.21 -17.78 -4.02
N ILE A 78 -16.08 -17.50 -3.39
CA ILE A 78 -15.94 -17.57 -1.94
C ILE A 78 -15.50 -16.22 -1.37
N LYS A 79 -15.83 -16.02 -0.10
CA LYS A 79 -15.32 -14.90 0.69
C LYS A 79 -14.19 -15.39 1.59
N SER A 80 -13.05 -14.75 1.49
CA SER A 80 -11.90 -14.93 2.38
C SER A 80 -11.54 -13.59 3.02
N SER A 81 -10.43 -13.54 3.73
CA SER A 81 -9.92 -12.31 4.34
C SER A 81 -8.45 -12.10 3.98
N PHE A 82 -8.11 -10.88 3.63
CA PHE A 82 -6.73 -10.45 3.40
C PHE A 82 -6.52 -9.08 4.06
N ARG A 83 -5.54 -8.97 4.93
CA ARG A 83 -5.22 -7.74 5.69
C ARG A 83 -6.46 -7.11 6.36
N LYS A 84 -7.30 -7.96 6.98
CA LYS A 84 -8.57 -7.57 7.64
C LYS A 84 -9.63 -6.98 6.69
N GLN A 85 -9.45 -7.14 5.38
CA GLN A 85 -10.44 -6.78 4.37
C GLN A 85 -11.04 -8.04 3.75
N PRO A 86 -12.32 -8.02 3.36
CA PRO A 86 -12.91 -9.13 2.63
C PRO A 86 -12.23 -9.29 1.27
N LEU A 87 -11.94 -10.52 0.92
CA LEU A 87 -11.36 -10.93 -0.34
C LEU A 87 -12.34 -11.86 -1.05
N PHE A 88 -12.64 -11.59 -2.30
CA PHE A 88 -13.49 -12.42 -3.15
C PHE A 88 -12.63 -13.20 -4.12
N VAL A 89 -12.83 -14.51 -4.14
CA VAL A 89 -12.18 -15.42 -5.09
C VAL A 89 -13.30 -16.08 -5.91
N ARG A 90 -13.33 -15.86 -7.21
CA ARG A 90 -14.37 -16.35 -8.11
C ARG A 90 -13.76 -17.17 -9.23
N ASN A 91 -14.36 -18.33 -9.49
CA ASN A 91 -14.08 -19.16 -10.65
C ASN A 91 -15.10 -18.83 -11.74
N LEU A 92 -14.69 -18.08 -12.74
CA LEU A 92 -15.56 -17.64 -13.84
C LEU A 92 -15.88 -18.81 -14.77
N THR A 93 -17.14 -18.90 -15.19
CA THR A 93 -17.56 -19.80 -16.28
C THR A 93 -17.12 -19.25 -17.63
N PRO A 94 -17.02 -20.10 -18.68
CA PRO A 94 -16.75 -19.62 -20.04
C PRO A 94 -17.77 -18.58 -20.53
N ALA A 95 -19.04 -18.69 -20.13
CA ALA A 95 -20.04 -17.70 -20.43
C ALA A 95 -19.83 -16.34 -19.77
N GLU A 96 -19.38 -16.35 -18.50
CA GLU A 96 -19.05 -15.13 -17.76
C GLU A 96 -17.79 -14.45 -18.33
N ILE A 97 -16.81 -15.24 -18.77
CA ILE A 97 -15.61 -14.73 -19.45
C ILE A 97 -16.01 -14.07 -20.78
N ALA A 98 -16.81 -14.77 -21.61
CA ALA A 98 -17.29 -14.22 -22.87
C ALA A 98 -18.12 -12.94 -22.70
N ALA A 99 -18.98 -12.90 -21.67
CA ALA A 99 -19.76 -11.72 -21.34
C ALA A 99 -18.88 -10.55 -20.90
N ALA A 100 -17.81 -10.81 -20.12
CA ALA A 100 -16.87 -9.78 -19.72
C ALA A 100 -16.04 -9.25 -20.90
N ASP A 101 -15.62 -10.13 -21.81
CA ASP A 101 -14.83 -9.76 -22.99
C ASP A 101 -15.66 -9.01 -24.04
N ALA A 102 -16.98 -9.26 -24.11
CA ALA A 102 -17.91 -8.58 -25.03
C ALA A 102 -18.14 -7.09 -24.65
N VAL A 103 -17.78 -6.67 -23.44
CA VAL A 103 -17.96 -5.28 -23.00
C VAL A 103 -16.87 -4.40 -23.57
N SER A 104 -17.28 -3.40 -24.36
CA SER A 104 -16.35 -2.39 -24.88
C SER A 104 -15.69 -1.60 -23.76
N LEU A 105 -14.37 -1.43 -23.80
CA LEU A 105 -13.62 -0.65 -22.81
C LEU A 105 -14.08 0.83 -22.75
N ASN A 106 -14.56 1.36 -23.88
CA ASN A 106 -15.05 2.74 -23.96
C ASN A 106 -16.38 2.96 -23.21
N GLU A 107 -17.10 1.88 -22.88
CA GLU A 107 -18.35 1.92 -22.10
C GLU A 107 -18.09 1.86 -20.60
N LEU A 108 -16.85 1.58 -20.20
CA LEU A 108 -16.47 1.43 -18.80
C LEU A 108 -16.03 2.76 -18.23
N ARG A 109 -16.48 3.05 -17.00
CA ARG A 109 -16.02 4.23 -16.23
C ARG A 109 -14.53 4.14 -15.88
N ASP A 110 -14.07 2.93 -15.58
CA ASP A 110 -12.69 2.58 -15.30
C ASP A 110 -12.29 1.46 -16.28
N PRO A 111 -11.70 1.84 -17.45
CA PRO A 111 -11.41 0.92 -18.55
C PRO A 111 -10.32 -0.09 -18.19
N GLN A 112 -10.69 -1.33 -17.96
CA GLN A 112 -9.79 -2.47 -17.80
C GLN A 112 -10.38 -3.70 -18.47
N SER A 113 -9.55 -4.44 -19.21
CA SER A 113 -9.94 -5.75 -19.77
C SER A 113 -9.98 -6.82 -18.68
N LEU A 114 -10.66 -7.95 -18.93
CA LEU A 114 -10.62 -9.09 -18.01
C LEU A 114 -9.18 -9.65 -17.90
N GLU A 115 -8.41 -9.59 -18.97
CA GLU A 115 -7.03 -10.08 -19.01
C GLU A 115 -6.11 -9.26 -18.09
N GLU A 116 -6.27 -7.94 -18.03
CA GLU A 116 -5.53 -7.05 -17.10
C GLU A 116 -5.90 -7.30 -15.64
N ARG A 117 -7.08 -7.84 -15.38
CA ARG A 117 -7.61 -8.10 -14.04
C ARG A 117 -7.38 -9.52 -13.53
N THR A 118 -6.82 -10.38 -14.38
CA THR A 118 -6.52 -11.79 -14.07
C THR A 118 -5.07 -12.10 -14.37
N LYS A 119 -4.59 -13.28 -14.01
CA LYS A 119 -3.24 -13.71 -14.38
C LYS A 119 -3.24 -14.47 -15.71
N ALA A 120 -2.16 -14.31 -16.48
CA ALA A 120 -1.96 -15.00 -17.75
C ALA A 120 -2.16 -16.52 -17.60
N GLY A 121 -2.95 -17.11 -18.49
CA GLY A 121 -3.30 -18.55 -18.47
C GLY A 121 -4.30 -18.97 -17.37
N LYS A 122 -4.77 -18.05 -16.54
CA LYS A 122 -5.73 -18.31 -15.45
C LYS A 122 -6.91 -17.32 -15.48
N LYS A 123 -7.40 -17.01 -16.68
CA LYS A 123 -8.47 -16.02 -16.94
C LYS A 123 -9.78 -16.34 -16.23
N ASN A 124 -9.99 -17.60 -15.85
CA ASN A 124 -11.13 -18.03 -15.07
C ASN A 124 -11.08 -17.64 -13.59
N TRP A 125 -9.92 -17.23 -13.06
CA TRP A 125 -9.78 -16.88 -11.67
C TRP A 125 -9.73 -15.37 -11.49
N LEU A 126 -10.83 -14.82 -10.96
CA LEU A 126 -10.90 -13.41 -10.57
C LEU A 126 -10.75 -13.29 -9.04
N ILE A 127 -9.74 -12.55 -8.62
CA ILE A 127 -9.46 -12.28 -7.20
C ILE A 127 -9.52 -10.77 -6.98
N THR A 128 -10.44 -10.33 -6.13
CA THR A 128 -10.65 -8.90 -5.85
C THR A 128 -10.86 -8.64 -4.36
N LEU A 129 -10.52 -7.47 -3.90
CA LEU A 129 -10.97 -7.01 -2.59
C LEU A 129 -12.49 -6.80 -2.64
N GLY A 130 -13.20 -7.36 -1.67
CA GLY A 130 -14.64 -7.20 -1.51
C GLY A 130 -15.01 -5.88 -0.83
N VAL A 131 -14.41 -4.79 -1.31
CA VAL A 131 -14.57 -3.44 -0.75
C VAL A 131 -15.05 -2.51 -1.86
N CYS A 132 -16.28 -2.02 -1.72
CA CYS A 132 -16.86 -1.08 -2.68
C CYS A 132 -16.07 0.22 -2.71
N THR A 133 -15.65 0.63 -3.91
CA THR A 133 -14.82 1.81 -4.11
C THR A 133 -15.54 3.14 -3.88
N HIS A 134 -16.85 3.11 -3.60
CA HIS A 134 -17.59 4.31 -3.20
C HIS A 134 -17.22 4.72 -1.76
N LEU A 135 -17.62 3.95 -0.74
CA LEU A 135 -17.40 4.26 0.69
C LEU A 135 -17.05 3.00 1.52
N GLY A 136 -16.48 1.97 0.91
CA GLY A 136 -15.93 0.83 1.64
C GLY A 136 -16.94 -0.24 2.07
N CYS A 137 -18.23 -0.18 1.69
CA CYS A 137 -19.19 -1.25 1.99
C CYS A 137 -18.76 -2.57 1.33
N VAL A 138 -19.15 -3.71 1.90
CA VAL A 138 -18.90 -5.03 1.33
C VAL A 138 -20.01 -5.36 0.31
N PRO A 139 -19.68 -5.51 -1.00
CA PRO A 139 -20.67 -5.90 -1.99
C PRO A 139 -21.16 -7.34 -1.79
N LEU A 140 -22.38 -7.60 -2.22
CA LEU A 140 -22.97 -8.93 -2.33
C LEU A 140 -22.56 -9.58 -3.66
N GLY A 141 -22.73 -10.90 -3.80
CA GLY A 141 -22.52 -11.66 -5.04
C GLY A 141 -21.39 -12.68 -4.97
N ALA A 142 -20.60 -12.68 -3.89
CA ALA A 142 -19.58 -13.69 -3.64
C ALA A 142 -20.07 -14.85 -2.77
N GLY A 143 -21.22 -14.71 -2.09
CA GLY A 143 -21.88 -15.79 -1.37
C GLY A 143 -22.92 -16.50 -2.23
N GLU A 144 -23.22 -17.75 -1.84
CA GLU A 144 -24.28 -18.53 -2.49
C GLU A 144 -25.66 -17.84 -2.28
N GLY A 145 -26.44 -17.71 -3.36
CA GLY A 145 -27.74 -17.06 -3.31
C GLY A 145 -27.72 -15.53 -3.14
N GLU A 146 -26.57 -14.92 -3.03
CA GLU A 146 -26.46 -13.47 -2.92
C GLU A 146 -26.82 -12.76 -4.23
N ASN A 147 -27.34 -11.53 -4.09
CA ASN A 147 -27.64 -10.67 -5.22
C ASN A 147 -26.36 -10.26 -5.97
N LYS A 148 -26.26 -10.68 -7.23
CA LYS A 148 -25.14 -10.36 -8.13
C LYS A 148 -25.33 -9.05 -8.92
N GLY A 149 -26.47 -8.38 -8.71
CA GLY A 149 -26.84 -7.17 -9.46
C GLY A 149 -27.17 -7.45 -10.93
N PRO A 150 -27.48 -6.39 -11.69
CA PRO A 150 -27.96 -6.53 -13.08
C PRO A 150 -26.87 -7.00 -14.05
N PHE A 151 -25.60 -6.96 -13.67
CA PHE A 151 -24.47 -7.34 -14.51
C PHE A 151 -23.84 -8.68 -14.12
N GLY A 152 -24.48 -9.44 -13.21
CA GLY A 152 -24.07 -10.79 -12.85
C GLY A 152 -22.80 -10.93 -12.02
N GLY A 153 -22.19 -9.82 -11.60
CA GLY A 153 -20.95 -9.78 -10.81
C GLY A 153 -21.20 -9.56 -9.34
N TYR A 154 -21.16 -8.29 -8.91
CA TYR A 154 -21.32 -7.89 -7.50
C TYR A 154 -22.25 -6.68 -7.39
N PHE A 155 -22.98 -6.62 -6.28
CA PHE A 155 -23.90 -5.53 -5.99
C PHE A 155 -23.68 -4.96 -4.59
N CYS A 156 -23.45 -3.66 -4.51
CA CYS A 156 -23.32 -2.96 -3.25
C CYS A 156 -24.68 -2.34 -2.86
N PRO A 157 -25.39 -2.87 -1.83
CA PRO A 157 -26.72 -2.40 -1.48
C PRO A 157 -26.73 -1.02 -0.81
N CYS A 158 -25.58 -0.54 -0.34
CA CYS A 158 -25.49 0.75 0.37
C CYS A 158 -25.96 1.93 -0.50
N HIS A 159 -25.51 1.99 -1.76
CA HIS A 159 -25.83 3.08 -2.67
C HIS A 159 -26.05 2.60 -4.12
N GLY A 160 -26.27 1.29 -4.32
CA GLY A 160 -26.63 0.73 -5.63
C GLY A 160 -25.50 0.62 -6.64
N SER A 161 -24.22 0.60 -6.20
CA SER A 161 -23.12 0.32 -7.12
C SER A 161 -23.18 -1.13 -7.59
N ALA A 162 -23.15 -1.35 -8.90
CA ALA A 162 -23.22 -2.67 -9.53
C ALA A 162 -21.98 -2.90 -10.41
N TYR A 163 -21.39 -4.07 -10.24
CA TYR A 163 -20.18 -4.49 -10.91
C TYR A 163 -20.47 -5.71 -11.80
N ASP A 164 -19.75 -5.86 -12.87
CA ASP A 164 -19.84 -7.03 -13.75
C ASP A 164 -19.06 -8.24 -13.23
N THR A 165 -19.05 -9.32 -13.99
CA THR A 165 -18.37 -10.57 -13.63
C THR A 165 -16.85 -10.43 -13.50
N ALA A 166 -16.26 -9.41 -14.13
CA ALA A 166 -14.85 -9.04 -13.99
C ALA A 166 -14.60 -8.07 -12.82
N GLY A 167 -15.63 -7.73 -12.02
CA GLY A 167 -15.53 -6.77 -10.91
C GLY A 167 -15.36 -5.33 -11.36
N ARG A 168 -15.73 -5.00 -12.61
CA ARG A 168 -15.68 -3.64 -13.15
C ARG A 168 -16.97 -2.90 -12.86
N ILE A 169 -16.86 -1.63 -12.49
CA ILE A 169 -18.02 -0.78 -12.19
C ILE A 169 -18.83 -0.51 -13.47
N ARG A 170 -20.13 -0.78 -13.41
CA ARG A 170 -21.07 -0.58 -14.51
C ARG A 170 -22.13 0.46 -14.18
N GLN A 171 -22.54 0.55 -12.91
CA GLN A 171 -23.61 1.43 -12.46
C GLN A 171 -23.39 1.88 -11.01
N GLY A 172 -23.92 3.04 -10.66
CA GLY A 172 -23.91 3.58 -9.31
C GLY A 172 -22.78 4.56 -9.04
N PRO A 173 -22.61 4.99 -7.79
CA PRO A 173 -21.71 6.09 -7.44
C PRO A 173 -20.23 5.67 -7.29
N ALA A 174 -19.90 4.38 -7.29
CA ALA A 174 -18.51 3.93 -7.17
C ALA A 174 -17.65 4.48 -8.32
N PRO A 175 -16.49 5.10 -8.04
CA PRO A 175 -15.66 5.75 -9.06
C PRO A 175 -14.85 4.75 -9.89
N SER A 176 -14.46 3.61 -9.33
CA SER A 176 -13.53 2.66 -9.95
C SER A 176 -13.95 1.21 -9.73
N ASN A 177 -13.27 0.30 -10.43
CA ASN A 177 -13.43 -1.14 -10.32
C ASN A 177 -13.07 -1.64 -8.92
N LEU A 178 -13.54 -2.84 -8.55
CA LEU A 178 -13.04 -3.51 -7.35
C LEU A 178 -11.54 -3.75 -7.49
N HIS A 179 -10.79 -3.49 -6.43
CA HIS A 179 -9.33 -3.60 -6.46
C HIS A 179 -8.88 -5.07 -6.60
N VAL A 180 -7.96 -5.33 -7.50
CA VAL A 180 -7.26 -6.61 -7.64
C VAL A 180 -5.96 -6.51 -6.85
N PRO A 181 -5.80 -7.28 -5.75
CA PRO A 181 -4.55 -7.27 -4.99
C PRO A 181 -3.44 -8.00 -5.76
N GLU A 182 -2.20 -7.84 -5.33
CA GLU A 182 -1.13 -8.70 -5.82
C GLU A 182 -1.36 -10.13 -5.35
N TYR A 183 -1.24 -11.09 -6.27
CA TYR A 183 -1.35 -12.51 -5.94
C TYR A 183 -0.56 -13.39 -6.93
N THR A 184 -0.22 -14.58 -6.48
CA THR A 184 0.50 -15.58 -7.28
C THR A 184 -0.14 -16.97 -7.10
N PHE A 185 -0.12 -17.78 -8.17
CA PHE A 185 -0.51 -19.18 -8.07
C PHE A 185 0.72 -20.00 -7.69
N ASN A 186 0.69 -20.61 -6.50
CA ASN A 186 1.75 -21.52 -6.05
C ASN A 186 1.60 -22.91 -6.69
N SER A 187 0.36 -23.27 -6.99
CA SER A 187 -0.04 -24.48 -7.70
C SER A 187 -1.36 -24.26 -8.42
N ASP A 188 -1.90 -25.29 -9.07
CA ASP A 188 -3.24 -25.22 -9.68
C ASP A 188 -4.37 -25.07 -8.66
N THR A 189 -4.13 -25.36 -7.40
CA THR A 189 -5.12 -25.40 -6.33
C THR A 189 -4.86 -24.39 -5.21
N VAL A 190 -3.71 -23.69 -5.19
CA VAL A 190 -3.35 -22.78 -4.12
C VAL A 190 -2.89 -21.44 -4.67
N VAL A 191 -3.48 -20.37 -4.14
CA VAL A 191 -3.16 -18.98 -4.46
C VAL A 191 -2.66 -18.29 -3.20
N THR A 192 -1.54 -17.58 -3.30
CA THR A 192 -1.07 -16.65 -2.27
C THR A 192 -1.39 -15.23 -2.69
N VAL A 193 -2.02 -14.49 -1.80
CA VAL A 193 -2.35 -13.06 -1.94
C VAL A 193 -1.49 -12.25 -1.00
N GLY A 194 -0.74 -11.27 -1.54
CA GLY A 194 0.20 -10.41 -0.82
C GLY A 194 1.66 -10.61 -1.14
#